data_245b9984306a64f50d5f5cb303b660c6
#
_entry.id   245b9984306a64f50d5f5cb303b660c6
#
_cell.length_a   1.000
_cell.length_b   1.000
_cell.length_c   1.000
_cell.angle_alpha   90.00
_cell.angle_beta   90.00
_cell.angle_gamma   90.00
#
_symmetry.space_group_name_H-M   'P 1'
#
loop_
_entity.id
_entity.type
_entity.pdbx_description
1 polymer ?
#
loop_
_entity_poly.entity_id
_entity_poly.type
_entity_poly.pdbx_seq_one_letter_code
_entity_poly.pdbx_strand_id
1 'polypeptide(L)'
;MTRRLPTIHGITEHDAGPYRMERMDLEFSNGERRKYERLHGRGHGAVAVVPMLDAETVLLVREYAAGVHRYELGLVKGRIDAGETPLEAANRELMEEAGYGARDLVVLRELTLAPTYMSHATHLVLARDLYPKRLPGDEPEALELVPWKLADIGELILREEFSEGRSVAALFIAREWLQQQR
;
A
#
# COMPACT_ATOMS: atom_id res chain seq x y z
N MET A 1 20.59 6.88 -22.15
CA MET A 1 21.64 7.41 -21.25
C MET A 1 21.14 7.28 -19.81
N THR A 2 21.85 6.54 -18.98
CA THR A 2 21.53 6.43 -17.54
C THR A 2 21.99 7.73 -16.87
N ARG A 3 21.05 8.53 -16.32
CA ARG A 3 21.40 9.74 -15.57
C ARG A 3 22.09 9.33 -14.27
N ARG A 4 23.21 10.02 -13.94
CA ARG A 4 23.88 9.85 -12.65
C ARG A 4 23.01 10.49 -11.55
N LEU A 5 22.83 9.77 -10.43
CA LEU A 5 22.14 10.32 -9.25
C LEU A 5 22.90 11.52 -8.68
N PRO A 6 22.20 12.50 -8.10
CA PRO A 6 22.83 13.60 -7.37
C PRO A 6 23.66 13.06 -6.19
N THR A 7 24.76 13.75 -5.89
CA THR A 7 25.56 13.49 -4.69
C THR A 7 24.87 14.10 -3.49
N ILE A 8 24.69 13.33 -2.42
CA ILE A 8 24.16 13.81 -1.12
C ILE A 8 25.35 14.28 -0.28
N HIS A 9 25.42 15.58 0.01
CA HIS A 9 26.44 16.18 0.85
C HIS A 9 26.07 16.17 2.33
N GLY A 10 24.79 16.19 2.66
CA GLY A 10 24.32 16.13 4.03
C GLY A 10 22.82 15.87 4.11
N ILE A 11 22.40 15.28 5.24
CA ILE A 11 20.99 15.09 5.60
C ILE A 11 20.81 15.63 7.01
N THR A 12 19.79 16.47 7.21
CA THR A 12 19.32 16.86 8.54
C THR A 12 17.90 16.35 8.74
N GLU A 13 17.63 15.83 9.94
CA GLU A 13 16.35 15.22 10.28
C GLU A 13 15.60 16.06 11.30
N HIS A 14 14.28 16.11 11.16
CA HIS A 14 13.34 16.71 12.10
C HIS A 14 12.16 15.77 12.32
N ASP A 15 11.66 15.70 13.55
CA ASP A 15 10.45 14.93 13.86
C ASP A 15 9.20 15.57 13.25
N ALA A 16 8.39 14.75 12.60
CA ALA A 16 7.10 15.13 12.01
C ALA A 16 6.03 14.07 12.34
N GLY A 17 5.80 13.80 13.63
CA GLY A 17 4.84 12.82 14.11
C GLY A 17 5.18 11.39 13.66
N PRO A 18 4.32 10.72 12.88
CA PRO A 18 4.57 9.36 12.38
C PRO A 18 5.67 9.28 11.33
N TYR A 19 6.16 10.43 10.86
CA TYR A 19 7.22 10.56 9.86
C TYR A 19 8.43 11.29 10.45
N ARG A 20 9.56 11.20 9.76
CA ARG A 20 10.69 12.13 9.87
C ARG A 20 10.72 13.00 8.62
N MET A 21 10.95 14.29 8.79
CA MET A 21 11.25 15.16 7.67
C MET A 21 12.78 15.22 7.51
N GLU A 22 13.26 14.79 6.36
CA GLU A 22 14.67 14.88 6.01
C GLU A 22 14.88 16.05 5.03
N ARG A 23 15.87 16.91 5.34
CA ARG A 23 16.36 17.92 4.41
C ARG A 23 17.71 17.47 3.87
N MET A 24 17.80 17.28 2.56
CA MET A 24 18.98 16.80 1.85
C MET A 24 19.64 17.94 1.09
N ASP A 25 20.97 18.08 1.23
CA ASP A 25 21.78 18.96 0.40
C ASP A 25 22.34 18.15 -0.78
N LEU A 26 21.88 18.45 -1.98
CA LEU A 26 22.14 17.69 -3.19
C LEU A 26 22.96 18.48 -4.19
N GLU A 27 23.92 17.80 -4.84
CA GLU A 27 24.64 18.31 -6.00
C GLU A 27 24.38 17.43 -7.21
N PHE A 28 23.83 18.04 -8.25
CA PHE A 28 23.53 17.37 -9.51
C PHE A 28 24.75 17.26 -10.41
N SER A 29 24.70 16.41 -11.43
CA SER A 29 25.81 16.15 -12.35
C SER A 29 26.28 17.36 -13.16
N ASN A 30 25.47 18.41 -13.23
CA ASN A 30 25.80 19.70 -13.83
C ASN A 30 26.42 20.73 -12.87
N GLY A 31 26.68 20.31 -11.59
CA GLY A 31 27.23 21.17 -10.54
C GLY A 31 26.18 22.00 -9.77
N GLU A 32 24.92 21.96 -10.20
CA GLU A 32 23.85 22.68 -9.50
C GLU A 32 23.58 22.09 -8.12
N ARG A 33 23.51 22.94 -7.11
CA ARG A 33 23.14 22.55 -5.73
C ARG A 33 21.72 22.95 -5.40
N ARG A 34 20.99 22.04 -4.75
CA ARG A 34 19.61 22.24 -4.30
C ARG A 34 19.38 21.55 -2.96
N LYS A 35 18.49 22.13 -2.16
CA LYS A 35 17.96 21.52 -0.95
C LYS A 35 16.62 20.91 -1.26
N TYR A 36 16.47 19.62 -0.95
CA TYR A 36 15.22 18.88 -1.07
C TYR A 36 14.74 18.45 0.31
N GLU A 37 13.44 18.45 0.48
CA GLU A 37 12.81 17.92 1.69
C GLU A 37 11.97 16.69 1.31
N ARG A 38 12.04 15.66 2.18
CA ARG A 38 11.18 14.49 2.01
C ARG A 38 10.66 14.00 3.36
N LEU A 39 9.46 13.41 3.34
CA LEU A 39 8.92 12.65 4.44
C LEU A 39 9.51 11.23 4.37
N HIS A 40 10.12 10.79 5.45
CA HIS A 40 10.64 9.43 5.61
C HIS A 40 9.78 8.68 6.62
N GLY A 41 9.22 7.53 6.23
CA GLY A 41 8.43 6.69 7.12
C GLY A 41 9.28 6.08 8.23
N ARG A 42 8.74 6.01 9.44
CA ARG A 42 9.36 5.27 10.54
C ARG A 42 8.88 3.82 10.48
N GLY A 43 9.62 2.94 9.85
CA GLY A 43 9.23 1.54 9.81
C GLY A 43 9.79 0.80 8.59
N HIS A 44 9.28 -0.40 8.38
CA HIS A 44 9.77 -1.34 7.37
C HIS A 44 8.95 -1.32 6.07
N GLY A 45 8.15 -0.29 5.85
CA GLY A 45 7.24 -0.19 4.71
C GLY A 45 5.81 -0.58 5.07
N ALA A 46 4.99 -0.81 4.06
CA ALA A 46 3.60 -1.20 4.20
C ALA A 46 3.22 -2.27 3.18
N VAL A 47 2.08 -2.90 3.41
CA VAL A 47 1.43 -3.82 2.49
C VAL A 47 0.07 -3.27 2.04
N ALA A 48 -0.34 -3.63 0.83
CA ALA A 48 -1.72 -3.54 0.36
C ALA A 48 -2.08 -4.91 -0.22
N VAL A 49 -3.16 -5.48 0.28
CA VAL A 49 -3.54 -6.86 -0.03
C VAL A 49 -4.73 -6.85 -0.99
N VAL A 50 -4.64 -7.64 -2.05
CA VAL A 50 -5.75 -7.94 -2.96
C VAL A 50 -6.28 -9.34 -2.61
N PRO A 51 -7.29 -9.43 -1.73
CA PRO A 51 -7.80 -10.72 -1.25
C PRO A 51 -8.85 -11.24 -2.22
N MET A 52 -8.59 -12.37 -2.84
CA MET A 52 -9.51 -13.03 -3.77
C MET A 52 -10.39 -14.03 -3.04
N LEU A 53 -11.69 -13.74 -2.93
CA LEU A 53 -12.68 -14.69 -2.39
C LEU A 53 -12.85 -15.91 -3.30
N ASP A 54 -12.76 -15.66 -4.59
CA ASP A 54 -12.80 -16.68 -5.66
C ASP A 54 -11.96 -16.18 -6.86
N ALA A 55 -12.02 -16.86 -7.99
CA ALA A 55 -11.24 -16.52 -9.19
C ALA A 55 -11.60 -15.15 -9.81
N GLU A 56 -12.74 -14.55 -9.42
CA GLU A 56 -13.28 -13.35 -10.05
C GLU A 56 -13.62 -12.23 -9.05
N THR A 57 -13.70 -12.53 -7.76
CA THR A 57 -14.20 -11.62 -6.72
C THR A 57 -13.10 -11.21 -5.77
N VAL A 58 -12.81 -9.92 -5.69
CA VAL A 58 -11.94 -9.32 -4.68
C VAL A 58 -12.77 -8.88 -3.47
N LEU A 59 -12.17 -8.94 -2.29
CA LEU A 59 -12.77 -8.42 -1.07
C LEU A 59 -12.17 -7.04 -0.77
N LEU A 60 -13.02 -6.02 -0.71
CA LEU A 60 -12.68 -4.66 -0.32
C LEU A 60 -13.12 -4.42 1.12
N VAL A 61 -12.55 -3.40 1.75
CA VAL A 61 -12.93 -2.91 3.07
C VAL A 61 -13.36 -1.46 3.00
N ARG A 62 -14.33 -1.07 3.84
CA ARG A 62 -14.72 0.34 4.01
C ARG A 62 -14.20 0.81 5.35
N GLU A 63 -13.33 1.81 5.31
CA GLU A 63 -12.59 2.33 6.45
C GLU A 63 -12.70 3.86 6.53
N TYR A 64 -12.69 4.43 7.74
CA TYR A 64 -12.62 5.87 7.93
C TYR A 64 -11.22 6.39 7.60
N ALA A 65 -11.16 7.30 6.62
CA ALA A 65 -9.93 7.94 6.16
C ALA A 65 -9.81 9.37 6.74
N ALA A 66 -9.03 9.52 7.80
CA ALA A 66 -8.87 10.80 8.49
C ALA A 66 -8.32 11.92 7.59
N GLY A 67 -7.49 11.59 6.59
CA GLY A 67 -6.91 12.54 5.66
C GLY A 67 -7.92 13.26 4.77
N VAL A 68 -9.08 12.63 4.52
CA VAL A 68 -10.18 13.18 3.71
C VAL A 68 -11.48 13.31 4.49
N HIS A 69 -11.48 12.91 5.77
CA HIS A 69 -12.59 12.98 6.72
C HIS A 69 -13.89 12.34 6.19
N ARG A 70 -13.75 11.13 5.63
CA ARG A 70 -14.89 10.31 5.15
C ARG A 70 -14.55 8.83 5.17
N TYR A 71 -15.56 7.99 4.97
CA TYR A 71 -15.33 6.57 4.73
C TYR A 71 -14.90 6.35 3.29
N GLU A 72 -13.80 5.64 3.11
CA GLU A 72 -13.26 5.24 1.81
C GLU A 72 -13.39 3.73 1.64
N LEU A 73 -13.72 3.31 0.44
CA LEU A 73 -13.62 1.92 0.02
C LEU A 73 -12.20 1.67 -0.51
N GLY A 74 -11.57 0.59 -0.08
CA GLY A 74 -10.20 0.30 -0.45
C GLY A 74 -9.81 -1.15 -0.24
N LEU A 75 -8.53 -1.42 -0.31
CA LEU A 75 -7.95 -2.72 0.01
C LEU A 75 -7.55 -2.77 1.49
N VAL A 76 -7.43 -3.98 2.03
CA VAL A 76 -6.73 -4.26 3.30
C VAL A 76 -5.30 -3.70 3.22
N LYS A 77 -4.87 -2.93 4.22
CA LYS A 77 -3.57 -2.25 4.22
C LYS A 77 -3.04 -2.10 5.63
N GLY A 78 -1.75 -2.34 5.80
CA GLY A 78 -1.13 -2.04 7.06
C GLY A 78 0.38 -1.93 7.00
N ARG A 79 1.00 -1.71 8.14
CA ARG A 79 2.45 -1.58 8.26
C ARG A 79 3.10 -2.95 8.39
N ILE A 80 4.33 -3.04 7.92
CA ILE A 80 5.20 -4.19 8.19
C ILE A 80 5.85 -3.96 9.54
N ASP A 81 5.63 -4.86 10.47
CA ASP A 81 6.24 -4.80 11.80
C ASP A 81 7.69 -5.28 11.79
N ALA A 82 8.43 -4.96 12.86
CA ALA A 82 9.82 -5.36 12.97
C ALA A 82 9.97 -6.89 12.95
N GLY A 83 10.71 -7.39 11.97
CA GLY A 83 10.96 -8.82 11.80
C GLY A 83 9.96 -9.55 10.91
N GLU A 84 8.88 -8.89 10.48
CA GLU A 84 7.95 -9.47 9.50
C GLU A 84 8.47 -9.35 8.07
N THR A 85 8.18 -10.34 7.27
CA THR A 85 8.22 -10.25 5.80
C THR A 85 6.95 -9.57 5.27
N PRO A 86 6.94 -9.03 4.05
CA PRO A 86 5.72 -8.48 3.45
C PRO A 86 4.56 -9.48 3.37
N LEU A 87 4.84 -10.79 3.21
CA LEU A 87 3.79 -11.81 3.16
C LEU A 87 3.20 -12.10 4.55
N GLU A 88 4.02 -12.11 5.59
CA GLU A 88 3.55 -12.26 6.97
C GLU A 88 2.69 -11.07 7.39
N ALA A 89 3.15 -9.85 7.15
CA ALA A 89 2.38 -8.64 7.39
C ALA A 89 1.04 -8.65 6.63
N ALA A 90 1.06 -8.97 5.34
CA ALA A 90 -0.16 -9.04 4.53
C ALA A 90 -1.17 -10.05 5.07
N ASN A 91 -0.70 -11.21 5.53
CA ASN A 91 -1.58 -12.24 6.09
C ASN A 91 -2.11 -11.83 7.47
N ARG A 92 -1.32 -11.15 8.30
CA ARG A 92 -1.75 -10.60 9.59
C ARG A 92 -2.82 -9.54 9.40
N GLU A 93 -2.56 -8.52 8.58
CA GLU A 93 -3.51 -7.42 8.30
C GLU A 93 -4.83 -7.96 7.72
N LEU A 94 -4.76 -8.95 6.82
CA LEU A 94 -5.95 -9.61 6.27
C LEU A 94 -6.78 -10.32 7.35
N MET A 95 -6.13 -10.92 8.35
CA MET A 95 -6.82 -11.55 9.48
C MET A 95 -7.42 -10.52 10.44
N GLU A 96 -6.76 -9.41 10.67
CA GLU A 96 -7.19 -8.32 11.55
C GLU A 96 -8.36 -7.57 10.93
N GLU A 97 -8.19 -7.01 9.74
CA GLU A 97 -9.18 -6.15 9.09
C GLU A 97 -10.35 -6.94 8.48
N ALA A 98 -10.08 -8.02 7.75
CA ALA A 98 -11.11 -8.73 6.99
C ALA A 98 -11.56 -10.05 7.64
N GLY A 99 -10.85 -10.58 8.64
CA GLY A 99 -11.18 -11.84 9.29
C GLY A 99 -10.91 -13.08 8.44
N TYR A 100 -9.97 -12.99 7.51
CA TYR A 100 -9.51 -14.09 6.68
C TYR A 100 -8.00 -14.22 6.73
N GLY A 101 -7.50 -15.46 6.76
CA GLY A 101 -6.12 -15.77 6.37
C GLY A 101 -6.08 -16.27 4.94
N ALA A 102 -4.90 -16.28 4.32
CA ALA A 102 -4.67 -16.83 3.00
C ALA A 102 -3.60 -17.91 3.04
N ARG A 103 -3.76 -19.00 2.22
CA ARG A 103 -2.73 -20.05 2.06
C ARG A 103 -1.79 -19.77 0.91
N ASP A 104 -2.23 -18.95 -0.05
CA ASP A 104 -1.47 -18.61 -1.24
C ASP A 104 -1.32 -17.08 -1.30
N LEU A 105 -0.11 -16.60 -1.06
CA LEU A 105 0.25 -15.19 -1.02
C LEU A 105 1.43 -14.94 -1.97
N VAL A 106 1.28 -13.94 -2.84
CA VAL A 106 2.31 -13.57 -3.81
C VAL A 106 2.54 -12.06 -3.79
N VAL A 107 3.79 -11.62 -3.61
CA VAL A 107 4.15 -10.22 -3.82
C VAL A 107 4.12 -9.94 -5.32
N LEU A 108 3.21 -9.09 -5.75
CA LEU A 108 3.08 -8.69 -7.15
C LEU A 108 4.09 -7.61 -7.53
N ARG A 109 4.20 -6.60 -6.67
CA ARG A 109 5.03 -5.42 -6.95
C ARG A 109 5.21 -4.58 -5.69
N GLU A 110 6.26 -3.77 -5.69
CA GLU A 110 6.42 -2.62 -4.78
C GLU A 110 6.03 -1.34 -5.53
N LEU A 111 5.26 -0.48 -4.88
CA LEU A 111 4.87 0.84 -5.37
C LEU A 111 5.34 1.93 -4.42
N THR A 112 5.77 3.05 -4.99
CA THR A 112 5.93 4.31 -4.28
C THR A 112 4.62 5.09 -4.30
N LEU A 113 4.34 5.87 -3.24
CA LEU A 113 3.13 6.70 -3.18
C LEU A 113 3.35 8.08 -3.82
N ALA A 114 4.32 8.81 -3.32
CA ALA A 114 4.64 10.17 -3.78
C ALA A 114 6.18 10.37 -3.82
N PRO A 115 6.88 9.74 -4.77
CA PRO A 115 8.35 9.62 -4.76
C PRO A 115 9.07 10.96 -4.86
N THR A 116 8.38 12.04 -5.22
CA THR A 116 8.94 13.39 -5.27
C THR A 116 9.30 13.93 -3.88
N TYR A 117 8.53 13.54 -2.84
CA TYR A 117 8.70 14.06 -1.48
C TYR A 117 8.46 13.03 -0.37
N MET A 118 8.24 11.77 -0.70
CA MET A 118 8.01 10.72 0.28
C MET A 118 8.80 9.47 -0.08
N SER A 119 9.54 8.93 0.88
CA SER A 119 10.30 7.68 0.74
C SER A 119 9.52 6.48 1.31
N HIS A 120 8.22 6.42 1.05
CA HIS A 120 7.37 5.32 1.50
C HIS A 120 7.10 4.35 0.35
N ALA A 121 7.29 3.07 0.62
CA ALA A 121 6.99 1.99 -0.32
C ALA A 121 5.88 1.10 0.25
N THR A 122 5.05 0.57 -0.64
CA THR A 122 3.98 -0.36 -0.32
C THR A 122 4.12 -1.62 -1.19
N HIS A 123 4.22 -2.78 -0.56
CA HIS A 123 4.23 -4.06 -1.26
C HIS A 123 2.79 -4.47 -1.58
N LEU A 124 2.50 -4.67 -2.84
CA LEU A 124 1.21 -5.21 -3.29
C LEU A 124 1.24 -6.73 -3.20
N VAL A 125 0.32 -7.30 -2.44
CA VAL A 125 0.24 -8.73 -2.20
C VAL A 125 -1.10 -9.25 -2.71
N LEU A 126 -1.07 -10.23 -3.62
CA LEU A 126 -2.24 -11.00 -3.99
C LEU A 126 -2.42 -12.14 -2.97
N ALA A 127 -3.61 -12.25 -2.40
CA ALA A 127 -3.96 -13.31 -1.46
C ALA A 127 -5.09 -14.18 -2.04
N ARG A 128 -4.86 -15.49 -2.09
CA ARG A 128 -5.80 -16.50 -2.64
C ARG A 128 -5.96 -17.64 -1.65
N ASP A 129 -6.90 -18.53 -1.90
CA ASP A 129 -7.24 -19.65 -1.01
C ASP A 129 -7.49 -19.16 0.42
N LEU A 130 -8.45 -18.22 0.52
CA LEU A 130 -8.81 -17.60 1.79
C LEU A 130 -9.50 -18.60 2.70
N TYR A 131 -9.21 -18.51 3.99
CA TYR A 131 -9.89 -19.28 5.03
C TYR A 131 -10.29 -18.37 6.20
N PRO A 132 -11.42 -18.63 6.87
CA PRO A 132 -11.87 -17.82 8.00
C PRO A 132 -10.86 -17.88 9.15
N LYS A 133 -10.31 -16.74 9.53
CA LYS A 133 -9.48 -16.54 10.71
C LYS A 133 -9.40 -15.08 11.04
N ARG A 134 -9.85 -14.71 12.23
CA ARG A 134 -9.80 -13.33 12.72
C ARG A 134 -8.78 -13.19 13.83
N LEU A 135 -8.00 -12.13 13.75
CA LEU A 135 -7.16 -11.63 14.82
C LEU A 135 -7.77 -10.33 15.37
N PRO A 136 -7.41 -9.94 16.61
CA PRO A 136 -7.75 -8.60 17.12
C PRO A 136 -7.02 -7.53 16.26
N GLY A 137 -7.76 -6.58 15.72
CA GLY A 137 -7.22 -5.39 15.05
C GLY A 137 -7.15 -4.20 16.00
N ASP A 138 -6.64 -3.08 15.52
CA ASP A 138 -6.56 -1.81 16.25
C ASP A 138 -7.58 -0.75 15.73
N GLU A 139 -8.44 -1.13 14.78
CA GLU A 139 -9.49 -0.27 14.28
C GLU A 139 -10.54 -0.01 15.38
N PRO A 140 -11.02 1.26 15.49
CA PRO A 140 -12.00 1.65 16.52
C PRO A 140 -13.37 0.99 16.32
N GLU A 141 -13.65 0.50 15.11
CA GLU A 141 -14.90 -0.17 14.74
C GLU A 141 -14.63 -1.28 13.72
N ALA A 142 -15.54 -2.25 13.62
CA ALA A 142 -15.43 -3.33 12.64
C ALA A 142 -15.57 -2.78 11.22
N LEU A 143 -14.63 -3.14 10.35
CA LEU A 143 -14.66 -2.71 8.95
C LEU A 143 -15.78 -3.43 8.18
N GLU A 144 -16.46 -2.69 7.32
CA GLU A 144 -17.44 -3.25 6.39
C GLU A 144 -16.72 -3.96 5.24
N LEU A 145 -17.07 -5.22 5.01
CA LEU A 145 -16.50 -6.05 3.93
C LEU A 145 -17.38 -5.92 2.67
N VAL A 146 -16.77 -5.53 1.55
CA VAL A 146 -17.49 -5.28 0.29
C VAL A 146 -16.88 -6.16 -0.82
N PRO A 147 -17.53 -7.29 -1.19
CA PRO A 147 -17.12 -8.08 -2.34
C PRO A 147 -17.33 -7.31 -3.65
N TRP A 148 -16.36 -7.38 -4.56
CA TRP A 148 -16.42 -6.72 -5.85
C TRP A 148 -15.89 -7.61 -6.98
N LYS A 149 -16.57 -7.62 -8.14
CA LYS A 149 -16.08 -8.38 -9.29
C LYS A 149 -14.93 -7.65 -9.98
N LEU A 150 -13.83 -8.36 -10.25
CA LEU A 150 -12.69 -7.79 -10.97
C LEU A 150 -13.05 -7.33 -12.39
N ALA A 151 -14.06 -7.94 -13.01
CA ALA A 151 -14.57 -7.50 -14.30
C ALA A 151 -15.14 -6.08 -14.25
N ASP A 152 -15.68 -5.67 -13.10
CA ASP A 152 -16.40 -4.41 -12.91
C ASP A 152 -15.51 -3.32 -12.28
N ILE A 153 -14.18 -3.48 -12.35
CA ILE A 153 -13.22 -2.46 -11.86
C ILE A 153 -13.50 -1.09 -12.52
N GLY A 154 -13.90 -1.09 -13.80
CA GLY A 154 -14.22 0.14 -14.51
C GLY A 154 -15.34 0.98 -13.87
N GLU A 155 -16.32 0.32 -13.24
CA GLU A 155 -17.38 0.99 -12.46
C GLU A 155 -16.85 1.43 -11.10
N LEU A 156 -16.05 0.60 -10.44
CA LEU A 156 -15.49 0.87 -9.12
C LEU A 156 -14.64 2.14 -9.09
N ILE A 157 -13.74 2.30 -10.06
CA ILE A 157 -12.80 3.44 -10.11
C ILE A 157 -13.50 4.79 -10.39
N LEU A 158 -14.77 4.79 -10.80
CA LEU A 158 -15.56 5.99 -10.99
C LEU A 158 -16.38 6.36 -9.74
N ARG A 159 -16.35 5.53 -8.70
CA ARG A 159 -17.05 5.83 -7.44
C ARG A 159 -16.24 6.82 -6.62
N GLU A 160 -16.92 7.83 -6.07
CA GLU A 160 -16.29 8.87 -5.24
C GLU A 160 -15.60 8.29 -4.00
N GLU A 161 -16.18 7.24 -3.43
CA GLU A 161 -15.68 6.54 -2.23
C GLU A 161 -14.48 5.61 -2.51
N PHE A 162 -14.04 5.44 -3.77
CA PHE A 162 -12.90 4.62 -4.16
C PHE A 162 -11.83 5.47 -4.84
N SER A 163 -11.14 6.29 -4.06
CA SER A 163 -10.23 7.31 -4.58
C SER A 163 -8.74 7.04 -4.28
N GLU A 164 -8.44 6.06 -3.45
CA GLU A 164 -7.07 5.76 -3.02
C GLU A 164 -6.25 5.13 -4.15
N GLY A 165 -5.22 5.87 -4.60
CA GLY A 165 -4.46 5.52 -5.80
C GLY A 165 -3.73 4.17 -5.76
N ARG A 166 -3.30 3.69 -4.58
CA ARG A 166 -2.67 2.37 -4.43
C ARG A 166 -3.68 1.25 -4.64
N SER A 167 -4.89 1.39 -4.09
CA SER A 167 -5.99 0.43 -4.27
C SER A 167 -6.39 0.33 -5.74
N VAL A 168 -6.50 1.48 -6.43
CA VAL A 168 -6.75 1.52 -7.89
C VAL A 168 -5.65 0.78 -8.64
N ALA A 169 -4.38 1.14 -8.41
CA ALA A 169 -3.24 0.53 -9.09
C ALA A 169 -3.14 -0.98 -8.81
N ALA A 170 -3.34 -1.39 -7.55
CA ALA A 170 -3.25 -2.77 -7.12
C ALA A 170 -4.27 -3.68 -7.82
N LEU A 171 -5.53 -3.21 -7.97
CA LEU A 171 -6.56 -3.98 -8.66
C LEU A 171 -6.23 -4.18 -10.14
N PHE A 172 -5.74 -3.15 -10.83
CA PHE A 172 -5.30 -3.31 -12.22
C PHE A 172 -4.09 -4.24 -12.35
N ILE A 173 -3.10 -4.11 -11.47
CA ILE A 173 -1.91 -4.98 -11.49
C ILE A 173 -2.31 -6.44 -11.21
N ALA A 174 -3.18 -6.67 -10.22
CA ALA A 174 -3.64 -8.01 -9.89
C ALA A 174 -4.45 -8.63 -11.05
N ARG A 175 -5.32 -7.86 -11.70
CA ARG A 175 -6.09 -8.32 -12.86
C ARG A 175 -5.16 -8.73 -14.00
N GLU A 176 -4.19 -7.89 -14.37
CA GLU A 176 -3.23 -8.19 -15.44
C GLU A 176 -2.37 -9.42 -15.10
N TRP A 177 -1.93 -9.53 -13.85
CA TRP A 177 -1.16 -10.69 -13.39
C TRP A 177 -1.98 -11.98 -13.50
N LEU A 178 -3.25 -11.97 -13.04
CA LEU A 178 -4.14 -13.13 -13.10
C LEU A 178 -4.45 -13.55 -14.54
N GLN A 179 -4.55 -12.61 -15.49
CA GLN A 179 -4.75 -12.91 -16.90
C GLN A 179 -3.54 -13.61 -17.54
N GLN A 180 -2.32 -13.27 -17.11
CA GLN A 180 -1.08 -13.88 -17.61
C GLN A 180 -0.85 -15.31 -17.07
N GLN A 181 -1.59 -15.73 -16.01
CA GLN A 181 -1.49 -17.07 -15.45
C GLN A 181 -2.48 -18.07 -16.08
N ARG A 182 -3.37 -17.60 -16.95
CA ARG A 182 -4.33 -18.44 -17.69
C ARG A 182 -3.72 -18.98 -18.96
#